data_605c5269761e2ef5cd65460e62ecf342
#
_entry.id   605c5269761e2ef5cd65460e62ecf342
#
_cell.length_a   1.000
_cell.length_b   1.000
_cell.length_c   1.000
_cell.angle_alpha   90.00
_cell.angle_beta   90.00
_cell.angle_gamma   90.00
#
_symmetry.space_group_name_H-M   'P 1'
#
loop_
_entity.id
_entity.type
_entity.pdbx_description
1 polymer ?
#
loop_
_entity_poly.entity_id
_entity_poly.type
_entity_poly.pdbx_seq_one_letter_code
_entity_poly.pdbx_strand_id
1 'polypeptide(L)'
;MDGVAFAPGEYYLTLAQWTGERGATSDYAGGQDIYFRSIQQRESDLLTMHDYLWRWDTDWFWCSGAFGAQDPRIRRFWPRHWRRSDVYMRLLGIDRRFGIADRLDKRAGRALRERVIQDVEVPVERLGDFLDWFDAAIGMRPVWLCPLLAQQDWPSYPLEPGKVYVNAGFWGTVHVGPDRINAPRNRAIEAKVSELDGHKSLYSDSFYDRETFDALYDGRNLAAVKQRYDPDDRLISLYDKAVSRR
;
A
#
# COMPACT_ATOMS: atom_id res chain seq x y z
N MET A 1 -0.03 15.14 6.58
CA MET A 1 -0.97 15.19 5.43
C MET A 1 -0.97 13.83 4.76
N ASP A 2 -2.13 13.31 4.46
CA ASP A 2 -2.31 12.14 3.59
C ASP A 2 -3.59 12.34 2.75
N GLY A 3 -3.89 11.42 1.85
CA GLY A 3 -5.08 11.53 1.02
C GLY A 3 -5.50 10.19 0.44
N VAL A 4 -6.63 10.19 -0.23
CA VAL A 4 -7.18 9.01 -0.91
C VAL A 4 -7.77 9.40 -2.25
N ALA A 5 -7.40 8.68 -3.28
CA ALA A 5 -8.03 8.71 -4.57
C ALA A 5 -9.07 7.57 -4.63
N PHE A 6 -10.35 7.92 -4.44
CA PHE A 6 -11.46 6.95 -4.38
C PHE A 6 -11.88 6.45 -5.75
N ALA A 7 -11.97 7.36 -6.70
CA ALA A 7 -12.31 7.09 -8.09
C ALA A 7 -11.63 8.12 -9.01
N PRO A 8 -11.64 7.94 -10.34
CA PRO A 8 -11.21 8.97 -11.26
C PRO A 8 -11.94 10.30 -11.01
N GLY A 9 -11.19 11.38 -10.77
CA GLY A 9 -11.74 12.70 -10.42
C GLY A 9 -12.18 12.86 -8.97
N GLU A 10 -12.11 11.84 -8.12
CA GLU A 10 -12.48 11.89 -6.71
C GLU A 10 -11.24 11.76 -5.81
N TYR A 11 -10.58 12.88 -5.56
CA TYR A 11 -9.35 12.96 -4.77
C TYR A 11 -9.59 13.80 -3.52
N TYR A 12 -9.25 13.26 -2.36
CA TYR A 12 -9.37 13.93 -1.07
C TYR A 12 -8.03 14.00 -0.38
N LEU A 13 -7.68 15.18 0.14
CA LEU A 13 -6.51 15.38 1.00
C LEU A 13 -6.98 15.68 2.41
N THR A 14 -6.34 15.08 3.39
CA THR A 14 -6.56 15.30 4.81
C THR A 14 -5.35 16.01 5.40
N LEU A 15 -5.62 17.17 6.03
CA LEU A 15 -4.62 17.96 6.74
C LEU A 15 -4.90 17.86 8.22
N ALA A 16 -3.92 17.46 9.00
CA ALA A 16 -4.04 17.40 10.45
C ALA A 16 -3.10 18.42 11.10
N GLN A 17 -3.59 19.09 12.14
CA GLN A 17 -2.82 20.00 12.98
C GLN A 17 -3.21 19.84 14.44
N TRP A 18 -2.31 20.21 15.32
CA TRP A 18 -2.59 20.31 16.74
C TRP A 18 -3.55 21.45 17.03
N THR A 19 -4.50 21.20 17.93
CA THR A 19 -5.44 22.22 18.39
C THR A 19 -5.65 22.12 19.91
N GLY A 20 -5.99 23.23 20.54
CA GLY A 20 -6.49 23.27 21.92
C GLY A 20 -8.02 23.23 22.01
N GLU A 21 -8.70 23.05 20.89
CA GLU A 21 -10.16 22.96 20.83
C GLU A 21 -10.67 21.80 21.66
N ARG A 22 -11.82 22.01 22.33
CA ARG A 22 -12.50 20.99 23.10
C ARG A 22 -13.87 20.72 22.49
N GLY A 23 -14.20 19.45 22.26
CA GLY A 23 -15.47 19.06 21.67
C GLY A 23 -15.66 17.54 21.66
N ALA A 24 -16.72 17.11 21.02
CA ALA A 24 -16.93 15.68 20.77
C ALA A 24 -15.89 15.19 19.76
N THR A 25 -15.23 14.09 20.06
CA THR A 25 -14.23 13.46 19.19
C THR A 25 -14.79 12.22 18.54
N SER A 26 -14.33 11.92 17.31
CA SER A 26 -14.64 10.67 16.63
C SER A 26 -13.85 9.49 17.22
N ASP A 27 -14.50 8.32 17.28
CA ASP A 27 -13.93 7.07 17.82
C ASP A 27 -13.54 6.12 16.68
N TYR A 28 -12.40 6.37 16.07
CA TYR A 28 -11.88 5.47 15.03
C TYR A 28 -11.14 4.27 15.60
N ALA A 29 -10.39 4.45 16.67
CA ALA A 29 -9.63 3.39 17.31
C ALA A 29 -10.53 2.37 18.02
N GLY A 30 -11.66 2.79 18.60
CA GLY A 30 -12.68 1.91 19.18
C GLY A 30 -13.56 1.22 18.15
N GLY A 31 -13.47 1.63 16.87
CA GLY A 31 -14.16 1.00 15.75
C GLY A 31 -15.65 1.35 15.64
N GLN A 32 -16.08 2.46 16.23
CA GLN A 32 -17.44 2.98 16.02
C GLN A 32 -17.57 3.51 14.59
N ASP A 33 -16.66 4.40 14.23
CA ASP A 33 -16.58 5.01 12.91
C ASP A 33 -15.53 4.29 12.04
N ILE A 34 -15.60 4.53 10.74
CA ILE A 34 -14.60 4.10 9.76
C ILE A 34 -13.96 5.35 9.18
N TYR A 35 -12.68 5.58 9.52
CA TYR A 35 -11.95 6.77 9.06
C TYR A 35 -11.96 6.89 7.53
N PHE A 36 -11.69 5.82 6.81
CA PHE A 36 -11.73 5.78 5.35
C PHE A 36 -13.02 6.37 4.76
N ARG A 37 -14.18 6.03 5.35
CA ARG A 37 -15.48 6.55 4.89
C ARG A 37 -15.72 7.99 5.32
N SER A 38 -15.17 8.42 6.44
CA SER A 38 -15.39 9.78 6.94
C SER A 38 -14.73 10.83 6.03
N ILE A 39 -13.66 10.48 5.33
CA ILE A 39 -12.94 11.37 4.40
C ILE A 39 -13.87 11.97 3.33
N GLN A 40 -14.84 11.19 2.84
CA GLN A 40 -15.83 11.66 1.86
C GLN A 40 -17.04 12.36 2.50
N GLN A 41 -17.21 12.27 3.82
CA GLN A 41 -18.44 12.68 4.51
C GLN A 41 -18.26 13.92 5.39
N ARG A 42 -17.02 14.22 5.79
CA ARG A 42 -16.71 15.27 6.77
C ARG A 42 -15.65 16.22 6.23
N GLU A 43 -15.90 17.49 6.34
CA GLU A 43 -14.92 18.54 6.00
C GLU A 43 -13.92 18.77 7.12
N SER A 44 -14.32 18.53 8.37
CA SER A 44 -13.47 18.63 9.56
C SER A 44 -13.84 17.58 10.59
N ASP A 45 -12.86 17.22 11.42
CA ASP A 45 -13.04 16.22 12.48
C ASP A 45 -12.08 16.51 13.63
N LEU A 46 -12.54 16.28 14.85
CA LEU A 46 -11.73 16.41 16.05
C LEU A 46 -11.38 15.02 16.58
N LEU A 47 -10.09 14.76 16.72
CA LEU A 47 -9.58 13.45 17.12
C LEU A 47 -8.75 13.56 18.40
N THR A 48 -8.83 12.55 19.26
CA THR A 48 -7.78 12.32 20.25
C THR A 48 -6.49 11.90 19.54
N MET A 49 -5.34 12.08 20.20
CA MET A 49 -4.08 11.55 19.66
C MET A 49 -4.13 10.05 19.43
N HIS A 50 -4.79 9.31 20.29
CA HIS A 50 -4.96 7.87 20.16
C HIS A 50 -5.75 7.54 18.89
N ASP A 51 -6.90 8.18 18.67
CA ASP A 51 -7.71 7.94 17.47
C ASP A 51 -6.97 8.35 16.20
N TYR A 52 -6.22 9.46 16.23
CA TYR A 52 -5.40 9.89 15.10
C TYR A 52 -4.34 8.85 14.73
N LEU A 53 -3.63 8.29 15.70
CA LEU A 53 -2.59 7.27 15.45
C LEU A 53 -3.16 5.97 14.92
N TRP A 54 -4.33 5.56 15.42
CA TRP A 54 -4.94 4.27 15.10
C TRP A 54 -6.10 4.34 14.11
N ARG A 55 -6.34 5.51 13.50
CA ARG A 55 -7.49 5.76 12.62
C ARG A 55 -7.64 4.75 11.46
N TRP A 56 -6.54 4.23 10.98
CA TRP A 56 -6.52 3.26 9.89
C TRP A 56 -6.60 1.79 10.35
N ASP A 57 -6.31 1.49 11.61
CA ASP A 57 -6.11 0.11 12.09
C ASP A 57 -7.40 -0.72 12.04
N THR A 58 -8.51 -0.20 12.51
CA THR A 58 -9.79 -0.94 12.62
C THR A 58 -10.42 -1.28 11.27
N ASP A 59 -9.99 -0.63 10.24
CA ASP A 59 -10.39 -0.86 8.86
C ASP A 59 -9.23 -1.39 8.01
N TRP A 60 -8.03 -1.38 8.58
CA TRP A 60 -6.78 -1.70 7.92
C TRP A 60 -6.71 -1.02 6.56
N PHE A 61 -6.73 0.31 6.60
CA PHE A 61 -7.00 1.18 5.47
C PHE A 61 -8.36 0.87 4.86
N TRP A 62 -8.64 0.23 3.91
CA TRP A 62 -9.94 -0.20 3.39
C TRP A 62 -10.01 -1.72 3.21
N CYS A 63 -8.97 -2.44 3.59
CA CYS A 63 -8.84 -3.87 3.35
C CYS A 63 -9.87 -4.71 4.09
N SER A 64 -10.46 -4.18 5.17
CA SER A 64 -11.59 -4.81 5.87
C SER A 64 -12.81 -5.03 4.97
N GLY A 65 -12.93 -4.26 3.88
CA GLY A 65 -13.97 -4.43 2.86
C GLY A 65 -13.94 -5.80 2.19
N ALA A 66 -12.76 -6.39 2.01
CA ALA A 66 -12.59 -7.72 1.42
C ALA A 66 -13.25 -8.84 2.28
N PHE A 67 -13.45 -8.59 3.57
CA PHE A 67 -14.11 -9.49 4.52
C PHE A 67 -15.56 -9.10 4.79
N GLY A 68 -16.10 -8.09 4.08
CA GLY A 68 -17.42 -7.54 4.33
C GLY A 68 -17.55 -6.74 5.64
N ALA A 69 -16.44 -6.52 6.38
CA ALA A 69 -16.45 -5.88 7.71
C ALA A 69 -16.78 -4.37 7.65
N GLN A 70 -16.87 -3.78 6.46
CA GLN A 70 -17.37 -2.42 6.25
C GLN A 70 -18.89 -2.32 6.09
N ASP A 71 -19.58 -3.44 5.78
CA ASP A 71 -21.05 -3.46 5.75
C ASP A 71 -21.58 -3.26 7.17
N PRO A 72 -22.44 -2.27 7.45
CA PRO A 72 -22.99 -2.04 8.80
C PRO A 72 -23.69 -3.26 9.39
N ARG A 73 -24.32 -4.09 8.54
CA ARG A 73 -25.01 -5.31 8.96
C ARG A 73 -24.03 -6.36 9.49
N ILE A 74 -22.90 -6.55 8.78
CA ILE A 74 -21.83 -7.49 9.16
C ILE A 74 -21.02 -6.90 10.32
N ARG A 75 -20.65 -5.61 10.23
CA ARG A 75 -19.84 -4.90 11.25
C ARG A 75 -20.51 -4.93 12.63
N ARG A 76 -21.83 -4.87 12.69
CA ARG A 76 -22.59 -4.97 13.94
C ARG A 76 -22.26 -6.25 14.73
N PHE A 77 -22.06 -7.37 14.03
CA PHE A 77 -21.76 -8.69 14.61
C PHE A 77 -20.27 -9.01 14.65
N TRP A 78 -19.44 -8.23 13.94
CA TRP A 78 -17.99 -8.43 13.94
C TRP A 78 -17.43 -7.95 15.28
N PRO A 79 -16.78 -8.83 16.09
CA PRO A 79 -16.29 -8.46 17.40
C PRO A 79 -15.29 -7.30 17.34
N ARG A 80 -15.40 -6.33 18.24
CA ARG A 80 -14.52 -5.14 18.24
C ARG A 80 -13.05 -5.50 18.31
N HIS A 81 -12.68 -6.45 19.18
CA HIS A 81 -11.30 -6.90 19.33
C HIS A 81 -10.73 -7.64 18.09
N TRP A 82 -11.58 -7.97 17.11
CA TRP A 82 -11.16 -8.54 15.82
C TRP A 82 -11.04 -7.49 14.71
N ARG A 83 -11.43 -6.25 14.98
CA ARG A 83 -11.31 -5.13 14.02
C ARG A 83 -9.93 -4.52 14.12
N ARG A 84 -8.89 -5.29 13.81
CA ARG A 84 -7.49 -4.91 13.92
C ARG A 84 -6.72 -5.47 12.73
N SER A 85 -5.72 -4.72 12.30
CA SER A 85 -4.87 -5.11 11.18
C SER A 85 -4.19 -6.47 11.36
N ASP A 86 -3.77 -6.80 12.59
CA ASP A 86 -3.14 -8.10 12.88
C ASP A 86 -4.11 -9.28 12.70
N VAL A 87 -5.40 -9.09 12.98
CA VAL A 87 -6.43 -10.11 12.75
C VAL A 87 -6.67 -10.30 11.25
N TYR A 88 -6.80 -9.21 10.50
CA TYR A 88 -6.94 -9.28 9.04
C TYR A 88 -5.74 -9.96 8.37
N MET A 89 -4.53 -9.68 8.85
CA MET A 89 -3.30 -10.36 8.40
C MET A 89 -3.35 -11.87 8.64
N ARG A 90 -3.87 -12.32 9.78
CA ARG A 90 -4.05 -13.77 10.07
C ARG A 90 -5.07 -14.39 9.12
N LEU A 91 -6.19 -13.72 8.85
CA LEU A 91 -7.19 -14.18 7.90
C LEU A 91 -6.62 -14.32 6.49
N LEU A 92 -5.81 -13.35 6.04
CA LEU A 92 -5.07 -13.47 4.77
C LEU A 92 -4.06 -14.61 4.79
N GLY A 93 -3.41 -14.87 5.92
CA GLY A 93 -2.52 -16.02 6.09
C GLY A 93 -3.24 -17.37 5.90
N ILE A 94 -4.46 -17.48 6.43
CA ILE A 94 -5.33 -18.64 6.24
C ILE A 94 -5.72 -18.79 4.77
N ASP A 95 -6.15 -17.69 4.12
CA ASP A 95 -6.46 -17.73 2.70
C ASP A 95 -5.26 -18.16 1.86
N ARG A 96 -4.06 -17.63 2.15
CA ARG A 96 -2.80 -18.04 1.48
C ARG A 96 -2.53 -19.54 1.61
N ARG A 97 -2.72 -20.08 2.82
CA ARG A 97 -2.44 -21.48 3.12
C ARG A 97 -3.43 -22.44 2.44
N PHE A 98 -4.70 -22.07 2.40
CA PHE A 98 -5.77 -22.94 1.92
C PHE A 98 -6.32 -22.58 0.54
N GLY A 99 -5.91 -21.46 -0.05
CA GLY A 99 -6.37 -21.02 -1.39
C GLY A 99 -7.89 -20.83 -1.45
N ILE A 100 -8.49 -20.27 -0.41
CA ILE A 100 -9.95 -20.14 -0.28
C ILE A 100 -10.51 -19.24 -1.37
N ALA A 101 -9.90 -18.07 -1.56
CA ALA A 101 -10.32 -17.10 -2.59
C ALA A 101 -10.23 -17.71 -3.99
N ASP A 102 -9.15 -18.44 -4.30
CA ASP A 102 -8.98 -19.11 -5.58
C ASP A 102 -10.05 -20.17 -5.85
N ARG A 103 -10.41 -20.94 -4.83
CA ARG A 103 -11.48 -21.95 -4.94
C ARG A 103 -12.84 -21.31 -5.18
N LEU A 104 -13.12 -20.19 -4.50
CA LEU A 104 -14.35 -19.44 -4.68
C LEU A 104 -14.41 -18.81 -6.08
N ASP A 105 -13.31 -18.24 -6.56
CA ASP A 105 -13.24 -17.67 -7.90
C ASP A 105 -13.44 -18.73 -8.99
N LYS A 106 -12.75 -19.88 -8.88
CA LYS A 106 -12.95 -21.02 -9.79
C LYS A 106 -14.39 -21.51 -9.81
N ARG A 107 -15.02 -21.63 -8.62
CA ARG A 107 -16.41 -22.07 -8.52
C ARG A 107 -17.39 -21.07 -9.12
N ALA A 108 -17.05 -19.78 -9.04
CA ALA A 108 -17.85 -18.69 -9.62
C ALA A 108 -17.52 -18.41 -11.10
N GLY A 109 -16.65 -19.20 -11.73
CA GLY A 109 -16.21 -18.99 -13.12
C GLY A 109 -15.39 -17.71 -13.31
N ARG A 110 -14.81 -17.14 -12.25
CA ARG A 110 -14.00 -15.93 -12.32
C ARG A 110 -12.54 -16.26 -12.60
N ALA A 111 -11.85 -15.35 -13.28
CA ALA A 111 -10.42 -15.44 -13.51
C ALA A 111 -9.63 -15.40 -12.16
N LEU A 112 -8.48 -16.07 -12.12
CA LEU A 112 -7.59 -16.05 -10.96
C LEU A 112 -7.04 -14.64 -10.74
N ARG A 113 -6.77 -14.31 -9.48
CA ARG A 113 -6.33 -12.97 -9.07
C ARG A 113 -4.82 -12.91 -8.92
N GLU A 114 -4.25 -11.83 -9.41
CA GLU A 114 -2.92 -11.37 -9.03
C GLU A 114 -3.05 -10.44 -7.81
N ARG A 115 -2.17 -10.60 -6.82
CA ARG A 115 -2.05 -9.64 -5.72
C ARG A 115 -1.26 -8.44 -6.19
N VAL A 116 -1.82 -7.27 -6.00
CA VAL A 116 -1.19 -5.99 -6.33
C VAL A 116 -1.12 -5.20 -5.04
N ILE A 117 0.05 -5.26 -4.41
CA ILE A 117 0.33 -4.64 -3.11
C ILE A 117 1.66 -3.91 -3.26
N GLN A 118 1.61 -2.60 -3.43
CA GLN A 118 2.81 -1.79 -3.61
C GLN A 118 2.61 -0.39 -3.02
N ASP A 119 3.71 0.22 -2.63
CA ASP A 119 3.86 1.66 -2.47
C ASP A 119 4.92 2.13 -3.46
N VAL A 120 4.58 3.17 -4.21
CA VAL A 120 5.45 3.74 -5.22
C VAL A 120 5.52 5.26 -5.06
N GLU A 121 6.71 5.81 -5.09
CA GLU A 121 6.96 7.24 -5.03
C GLU A 121 7.01 7.79 -6.45
N VAL A 122 6.06 8.64 -6.79
CA VAL A 122 6.00 9.31 -8.10
C VAL A 122 6.21 10.80 -7.90
N PRO A 123 7.04 11.48 -8.72
CA PRO A 123 7.15 12.93 -8.68
C PRO A 123 5.77 13.58 -8.74
N VAL A 124 5.53 14.61 -7.91
CA VAL A 124 4.20 15.21 -7.78
C VAL A 124 3.64 15.71 -9.11
N GLU A 125 4.50 16.23 -9.97
CA GLU A 125 4.16 16.70 -11.33
C GLU A 125 3.76 15.59 -12.30
N ARG A 126 4.10 14.32 -12.00
CA ARG A 126 3.78 13.15 -12.81
C ARG A 126 2.68 12.28 -12.20
N LEU A 127 2.14 12.70 -11.04
CA LEU A 127 1.12 11.93 -10.32
C LEU A 127 -0.15 11.74 -11.17
N GLY A 128 -0.58 12.77 -11.88
CA GLY A 128 -1.75 12.69 -12.78
C GLY A 128 -1.57 11.61 -13.86
N ASP A 129 -0.42 11.64 -14.56
CA ASP A 129 -0.07 10.64 -15.58
C ASP A 129 -0.07 9.22 -15.02
N PHE A 130 0.44 9.05 -13.79
CA PHE A 130 0.43 7.75 -13.10
C PHE A 130 -0.99 7.28 -12.79
N LEU A 131 -1.82 8.14 -12.21
CA LEU A 131 -3.19 7.76 -11.81
C LEU A 131 -4.09 7.45 -13.01
N ASP A 132 -3.99 8.22 -14.08
CA ASP A 132 -4.73 7.98 -15.32
C ASP A 132 -4.33 6.64 -15.96
N TRP A 133 -3.03 6.38 -16.03
CA TRP A 133 -2.52 5.10 -16.49
C TRP A 133 -2.96 3.95 -15.59
N PHE A 134 -2.89 4.14 -14.25
CA PHE A 134 -3.26 3.13 -13.28
C PHE A 134 -4.73 2.74 -13.38
N ASP A 135 -5.61 3.70 -13.60
CA ASP A 135 -7.03 3.44 -13.83
C ASP A 135 -7.27 2.63 -15.10
N ALA A 136 -6.59 2.97 -16.18
CA ALA A 136 -6.74 2.27 -17.46
C ALA A 136 -6.12 0.87 -17.45
N ALA A 137 -4.93 0.70 -16.87
CA ALA A 137 -4.14 -0.52 -16.95
C ALA A 137 -4.41 -1.49 -15.80
N ILE A 138 -4.66 -1.00 -14.60
CA ILE A 138 -4.82 -1.79 -13.37
C ILE A 138 -6.28 -1.81 -12.93
N GLY A 139 -6.95 -0.64 -12.92
CA GLY A 139 -8.36 -0.50 -12.59
C GLY A 139 -8.68 -0.80 -11.13
N MET A 140 -7.76 -0.54 -10.21
CA MET A 140 -7.92 -0.80 -8.79
C MET A 140 -8.01 0.50 -8.00
N ARG A 141 -9.03 0.61 -7.18
CA ARG A 141 -9.27 1.74 -6.27
C ARG A 141 -9.73 1.23 -4.90
N PRO A 142 -9.54 2.00 -3.84
CA PRO A 142 -8.88 3.31 -3.78
C PRO A 142 -7.34 3.22 -3.83
N VAL A 143 -6.69 4.39 -3.99
CA VAL A 143 -5.24 4.57 -3.89
C VAL A 143 -4.95 5.56 -2.76
N TRP A 144 -4.08 5.18 -1.83
CA TRP A 144 -3.60 6.08 -0.79
C TRP A 144 -2.54 7.02 -1.37
N LEU A 145 -2.59 8.28 -0.97
CA LEU A 145 -1.67 9.32 -1.41
C LEU A 145 -0.99 9.94 -0.19
N CYS A 146 0.33 9.85 -0.13
CA CYS A 146 1.11 10.45 0.94
C CYS A 146 2.22 11.31 0.36
N PRO A 147 2.05 12.63 0.29
CA PRO A 147 3.10 13.54 -0.15
C PRO A 147 4.30 13.50 0.80
N LEU A 148 5.49 13.46 0.22
CA LEU A 148 6.76 13.45 0.93
C LEU A 148 7.77 14.38 0.24
N LEU A 149 8.63 14.98 1.04
CA LEU A 149 9.74 15.80 0.57
C LEU A 149 11.05 15.10 0.92
N ALA A 150 11.83 14.74 -0.08
CA ALA A 150 13.17 14.24 0.13
C ALA A 150 14.08 15.38 0.63
N GLN A 151 14.62 15.24 1.84
CA GLN A 151 15.44 16.29 2.47
C GLN A 151 16.94 16.12 2.18
N GLN A 152 17.37 14.90 1.87
CA GLN A 152 18.75 14.56 1.58
C GLN A 152 18.83 13.39 0.64
N ASP A 153 20.01 13.19 0.06
CA ASP A 153 20.32 12.01 -0.74
C ASP A 153 20.45 10.78 0.17
N TRP A 154 19.75 9.72 -0.17
CA TRP A 154 19.78 8.45 0.52
C TRP A 154 20.39 7.38 -0.40
N PRO A 155 21.59 6.88 -0.10
CA PRO A 155 22.11 5.72 -0.82
C PRO A 155 21.11 4.57 -0.80
N SER A 156 20.97 3.87 -1.91
CA SER A 156 20.03 2.76 -2.08
C SER A 156 18.53 3.12 -2.08
N TYR A 157 18.19 4.42 -2.00
CA TYR A 157 16.83 4.93 -2.19
C TYR A 157 16.88 6.34 -2.81
N PRO A 158 17.21 6.46 -4.10
CA PRO A 158 17.61 7.70 -4.74
C PRO A 158 16.43 8.60 -5.11
N LEU A 159 15.84 9.25 -4.11
CA LEU A 159 14.92 10.36 -4.31
C LEU A 159 15.71 11.67 -4.33
N GLU A 160 15.42 12.54 -5.28
CA GLU A 160 16.13 13.82 -5.45
C GLU A 160 15.84 14.78 -4.27
N PRO A 161 16.87 15.27 -3.56
CA PRO A 161 16.69 16.24 -2.48
C PRO A 161 15.97 17.50 -2.94
N GLY A 162 15.00 17.97 -2.16
CA GLY A 162 14.20 19.15 -2.45
C GLY A 162 13.03 18.91 -3.42
N LYS A 163 12.91 17.73 -3.99
CA LYS A 163 11.80 17.35 -4.85
C LYS A 163 10.65 16.76 -4.04
N VAL A 164 9.43 17.10 -4.40
CA VAL A 164 8.23 16.53 -3.79
C VAL A 164 7.81 15.30 -4.58
N TYR A 165 7.66 14.20 -3.87
CA TYR A 165 7.07 12.96 -4.39
C TYR A 165 5.74 12.70 -3.71
N VAL A 166 4.91 11.89 -4.34
CA VAL A 166 3.72 11.33 -3.70
C VAL A 166 3.87 9.83 -3.66
N ASN A 167 3.90 9.28 -2.46
CA ASN A 167 3.77 7.86 -2.28
C ASN A 167 2.33 7.47 -2.60
N ALA A 168 2.15 6.67 -3.64
CA ALA A 168 0.89 6.08 -4.04
C ALA A 168 0.86 4.63 -3.56
N GLY A 169 0.01 4.37 -2.55
CA GLY A 169 -0.15 3.06 -1.92
C GLY A 169 -1.45 2.39 -2.37
N PHE A 170 -1.37 1.11 -2.73
CA PHE A 170 -2.53 0.33 -3.14
C PHE A 170 -2.39 -1.14 -2.72
N TRP A 171 -3.45 -1.66 -2.14
CA TRP A 171 -3.47 -3.00 -1.54
C TRP A 171 -4.73 -3.75 -1.96
N GLY A 172 -4.55 -4.77 -2.80
CA GLY A 172 -5.68 -5.53 -3.29
C GLY A 172 -5.31 -6.65 -4.25
N THR A 173 -6.27 -7.02 -5.07
CA THR A 173 -6.12 -8.06 -6.08
C THR A 173 -6.81 -7.67 -7.38
N VAL A 174 -6.22 -8.09 -8.51
CA VAL A 174 -6.78 -7.85 -9.85
C VAL A 174 -6.96 -9.20 -10.56
N HIS A 175 -8.08 -9.39 -11.23
CA HIS A 175 -8.31 -10.60 -12.02
C HIS A 175 -7.46 -10.57 -13.30
N VAL A 176 -6.58 -11.55 -13.46
CA VAL A 176 -5.69 -11.69 -14.62
C VAL A 176 -5.70 -13.11 -15.24
N GLY A 177 -6.27 -14.10 -14.55
CA GLY A 177 -6.32 -15.47 -15.03
C GLY A 177 -5.03 -16.27 -14.80
N PRO A 178 -4.72 -17.24 -15.70
CA PRO A 178 -3.59 -18.15 -15.52
C PRO A 178 -2.25 -17.45 -15.50
N ASP A 179 -2.12 -16.31 -16.17
CA ASP A 179 -0.87 -15.55 -16.29
C ASP A 179 -0.43 -14.86 -14.98
N ARG A 180 -1.26 -14.93 -13.92
CA ARG A 180 -0.93 -14.34 -12.61
C ARG A 180 0.43 -14.75 -12.05
N ILE A 181 0.94 -15.92 -12.46
CA ILE A 181 2.24 -16.43 -12.00
C ILE A 181 3.40 -15.54 -12.46
N ASN A 182 3.24 -14.87 -13.60
CA ASN A 182 4.22 -13.95 -14.17
C ASN A 182 4.09 -12.53 -13.62
N ALA A 183 3.10 -12.30 -12.74
CA ALA A 183 2.82 -10.99 -12.11
C ALA A 183 2.72 -9.83 -13.13
N PRO A 184 1.89 -9.93 -14.19
CA PRO A 184 1.90 -8.96 -15.28
C PRO A 184 1.51 -7.54 -14.81
N ARG A 185 0.62 -7.41 -13.83
CA ARG A 185 0.21 -6.09 -13.30
C ARG A 185 1.29 -5.46 -12.45
N ASN A 186 1.92 -6.24 -11.57
CA ASN A 186 3.02 -5.73 -10.75
C ASN A 186 4.20 -5.29 -11.61
N ARG A 187 4.57 -6.07 -12.61
CA ARG A 187 5.64 -5.70 -13.57
C ARG A 187 5.31 -4.45 -14.38
N ALA A 188 4.05 -4.32 -14.82
CA ALA A 188 3.60 -3.13 -15.53
C ALA A 188 3.67 -1.87 -14.64
N ILE A 189 3.34 -1.99 -13.35
CA ILE A 189 3.47 -0.88 -12.38
C ILE A 189 4.95 -0.50 -12.21
N GLU A 190 5.83 -1.48 -11.99
CA GLU A 190 7.27 -1.22 -11.85
C GLU A 190 7.86 -0.52 -13.08
N ALA A 191 7.49 -0.97 -14.28
CA ALA A 191 7.92 -0.33 -15.52
C ALA A 191 7.38 1.11 -15.65
N LYS A 192 6.10 1.33 -15.32
CA LYS A 192 5.49 2.66 -15.39
C LYS A 192 6.08 3.64 -14.37
N VAL A 193 6.36 3.18 -13.18
CA VAL A 193 7.02 3.98 -12.14
C VAL A 193 8.42 4.42 -12.60
N SER A 194 9.19 3.50 -13.17
CA SER A 194 10.52 3.84 -13.75
C SER A 194 10.41 4.81 -14.92
N GLU A 195 9.41 4.67 -15.81
CA GLU A 195 9.13 5.60 -16.92
C GLU A 195 8.84 7.03 -16.42
N LEU A 196 8.25 7.15 -15.23
CA LEU A 196 7.86 8.43 -14.64
C LEU A 196 8.91 8.99 -13.66
N ASP A 197 10.14 8.50 -13.69
CA ASP A 197 11.22 8.88 -12.79
C ASP A 197 10.85 8.69 -11.31
N GLY A 198 10.01 7.70 -11.05
CA GLY A 198 9.57 7.32 -9.72
C GLY A 198 10.42 6.21 -9.12
N HIS A 199 10.10 5.82 -7.91
CA HIS A 199 10.77 4.76 -7.18
C HIS A 199 9.78 3.85 -6.47
N LYS A 200 10.19 2.63 -6.10
CA LYS A 200 9.31 1.67 -5.44
C LYS A 200 9.85 1.28 -4.07
N SER A 201 8.99 1.28 -3.06
CA SER A 201 9.28 0.71 -1.73
C SER A 201 9.41 -0.81 -1.78
N LEU A 202 10.42 -1.36 -1.09
CA LEU A 202 10.74 -2.80 -1.09
C LEU A 202 10.05 -3.61 0.02
N TYR A 203 8.98 -3.11 0.63
CA TYR A 203 8.28 -3.89 1.66
C TYR A 203 7.38 -5.00 1.09
N SER A 204 7.03 -4.91 -0.20
CA SER A 204 6.24 -5.89 -0.93
C SER A 204 7.07 -6.62 -1.99
N ASP A 205 6.44 -7.51 -2.75
CA ASP A 205 7.09 -8.26 -3.81
C ASP A 205 7.64 -7.34 -4.89
N SER A 206 8.86 -7.59 -5.32
CA SER A 206 9.50 -6.95 -6.48
C SER A 206 9.80 -7.97 -7.55
N PHE A 207 9.75 -7.51 -8.81
CA PHE A 207 9.86 -8.38 -9.98
C PHE A 207 10.98 -7.95 -10.93
N TYR A 208 11.87 -7.07 -10.47
CA TYR A 208 13.06 -6.63 -11.22
C TYR A 208 14.03 -7.80 -11.45
N ASP A 209 14.73 -7.79 -12.58
CA ASP A 209 15.94 -8.59 -12.71
C ASP A 209 17.07 -8.01 -11.83
N ARG A 210 18.16 -8.75 -11.72
CA ARG A 210 19.27 -8.38 -10.85
C ARG A 210 19.95 -7.09 -11.29
N GLU A 211 20.15 -6.89 -12.57
CA GLU A 211 20.81 -5.69 -13.12
C GLU A 211 19.98 -4.44 -12.86
N THR A 212 18.68 -4.50 -13.17
CA THR A 212 17.74 -3.40 -12.92
C THR A 212 17.64 -3.10 -11.42
N PHE A 213 17.57 -4.12 -10.58
CA PHE A 213 17.51 -3.94 -9.12
C PHE A 213 18.77 -3.24 -8.60
N ASP A 214 19.95 -3.70 -9.00
CA ASP A 214 21.22 -3.12 -8.55
C ASP A 214 21.40 -1.67 -9.05
N ALA A 215 20.86 -1.34 -10.22
CA ALA A 215 20.84 0.04 -10.73
C ALA A 215 19.89 0.94 -9.91
N LEU A 216 18.68 0.45 -9.56
CA LEU A 216 17.67 1.23 -8.84
C LEU A 216 17.98 1.40 -7.36
N TYR A 217 18.63 0.42 -6.73
CA TYR A 217 18.84 0.37 -5.26
C TYR A 217 20.32 0.42 -4.86
N ASP A 218 21.19 0.91 -5.75
CA ASP A 218 22.63 1.02 -5.50
C ASP A 218 23.25 -0.29 -4.99
N GLY A 219 23.32 -1.26 -5.88
CA GLY A 219 23.88 -2.58 -5.59
C GLY A 219 25.32 -2.54 -5.05
N ARG A 220 26.12 -1.51 -5.40
CA ARG A 220 27.48 -1.33 -4.89
C ARG A 220 27.46 -0.98 -3.39
N ASN A 221 26.61 -0.02 -3.01
CA ASN A 221 26.45 0.35 -1.61
C ASN A 221 25.91 -0.84 -0.79
N LEU A 222 24.90 -1.55 -1.32
CA LEU A 222 24.35 -2.74 -0.66
C LEU A 222 25.42 -3.83 -0.45
N ALA A 223 26.27 -4.07 -1.44
CA ALA A 223 27.38 -5.01 -1.33
C ALA A 223 28.40 -4.57 -0.28
N ALA A 224 28.78 -3.30 -0.26
CA ALA A 224 29.72 -2.73 0.71
C ALA A 224 29.17 -2.83 2.16
N VAL A 225 27.89 -2.52 2.36
CA VAL A 225 27.21 -2.67 3.66
C VAL A 225 27.19 -4.12 4.09
N LYS A 226 26.84 -5.03 3.18
CA LYS A 226 26.81 -6.48 3.47
C LYS A 226 28.21 -6.98 3.86
N GLN A 227 29.23 -6.65 3.09
CA GLN A 227 30.60 -7.04 3.40
C GLN A 227 31.08 -6.55 4.79
N ARG A 228 30.66 -5.34 5.18
CA ARG A 228 31.06 -4.74 6.45
C ARG A 228 30.34 -5.36 7.65
N TYR A 229 29.03 -5.64 7.53
CA TYR A 229 28.18 -6.02 8.67
C TYR A 229 27.78 -7.50 8.68
N ASP A 230 27.98 -8.21 7.57
CA ASP A 230 27.71 -9.64 7.42
C ASP A 230 28.81 -10.34 6.60
N PRO A 231 30.08 -10.24 7.04
CA PRO A 231 31.22 -10.78 6.29
C PRO A 231 31.15 -12.30 6.10
N ASP A 232 30.45 -13.01 6.98
CA ASP A 232 30.25 -14.46 6.90
C ASP A 232 29.06 -14.88 6.04
N ASP A 233 28.39 -13.92 5.37
CA ASP A 233 27.23 -14.15 4.49
C ASP A 233 26.09 -14.95 5.15
N ARG A 234 25.78 -14.65 6.42
CA ARG A 234 24.73 -15.34 7.18
C ARG A 234 23.33 -14.83 6.91
N LEU A 235 23.19 -13.60 6.39
CA LEU A 235 21.93 -12.97 6.04
C LEU A 235 21.72 -13.02 4.53
N ILE A 236 20.50 -13.25 4.09
CA ILE A 236 20.14 -13.15 2.67
C ILE A 236 20.33 -11.73 2.17
N SER A 237 20.65 -11.56 0.88
CA SER A 237 20.77 -10.24 0.26
C SER A 237 19.40 -9.55 0.18
N LEU A 238 19.40 -8.22 0.06
CA LEU A 238 18.16 -7.47 -0.13
C LEU A 238 17.43 -7.90 -1.42
N TYR A 239 18.17 -8.18 -2.48
CA TYR A 239 17.62 -8.71 -3.73
C TYR A 239 16.92 -10.06 -3.51
N ASP A 240 17.58 -11.01 -2.87
CA ASP A 240 17.00 -12.33 -2.63
C ASP A 240 15.76 -12.27 -1.75
N LYS A 241 15.73 -11.34 -0.78
CA LYS A 241 14.57 -11.12 0.06
C LYS A 241 13.40 -10.47 -0.69
N ALA A 242 13.68 -9.46 -1.52
CA ALA A 242 12.64 -8.66 -2.17
C ALA A 242 12.10 -9.30 -3.45
N VAL A 243 12.99 -9.98 -4.22
CA VAL A 243 12.66 -10.53 -5.55
C VAL A 243 12.56 -12.06 -5.51
N SER A 244 13.58 -12.74 -5.03
CA SER A 244 13.64 -14.22 -5.08
C SER A 244 12.91 -14.90 -3.93
N ARG A 245 12.65 -14.19 -2.85
CA ARG A 245 11.96 -14.68 -1.63
C ARG A 245 12.56 -15.98 -1.05
N ARG A 246 13.87 -16.06 -1.02
CA ARG A 246 14.62 -17.17 -0.44
C ARG A 246 14.86 -17.00 1.04
#